data_0e99c63898045559dac6eae4b6ddd7ca
#
_entry.id   0e99c63898045559dac6eae4b6ddd7ca
#
_cell.length_a   1.000
_cell.length_b   1.000
_cell.length_c   1.000
_cell.angle_alpha   90.00
_cell.angle_beta   90.00
_cell.angle_gamma   90.00
#
_symmetry.space_group_name_H-M   'P 1'
#
loop_
_entity.id
_entity.type
_entity.pdbx_description
1 polymer ?
#
loop_
_entity_poly.entity_id
_entity_poly.type
_entity_poly.pdbx_seq_one_letter_code
_entity_poly.pdbx_strand_id
1 'polypeptide(L)'
;MKRIHPIQALLICAALCTAALVGGCTPKNPSPPSVRTEHIAESISESISGTNSREPAKTSAQAPADGEIASAKTAAEESPSSNLQEHAAAKSPTVTDADWSGYFEGMNGAAVLYDPDENHFQIYNRELADTRRSPCSTFKIISSLVGLETGAISSGDSTRKWSGETFWNEDWNRDISFDEAFSTSCVWYFRQVIDDIGKETIQAELEKLRYGNQDISDWEGRENTNNSNPALTGFWIESSLKISPREQTEVMERIFGDSSDYSEETIRRLEQVMLLSEQPENGVRIYGKTGMGKARGVTVDAWYTGFAQKDDKRLYFCIYLGESPGAEVTSARAREIAAEIVSAAFLSPYSTS
;
A
#
# COMPACT_ATOMS: atom_id res chain seq x y z
N MET A 1 55.04 0.90 39.04
CA MET A 1 54.27 0.39 40.17
C MET A 1 52.84 0.19 39.67
N LYS A 2 52.49 -1.03 39.40
CA LYS A 2 51.49 -1.91 40.05
C LYS A 2 50.07 -1.32 39.98
N ARG A 3 49.24 -1.85 39.04
CA ARG A 3 48.16 -2.85 39.29
C ARG A 3 46.91 -2.21 39.92
N ILE A 4 45.66 -2.50 39.57
CA ILE A 4 44.95 -3.78 39.52
C ILE A 4 43.60 -3.55 38.81
N HIS A 5 43.13 -4.52 37.98
CA HIS A 5 41.72 -4.74 37.63
C HIS A 5 40.91 -5.22 38.84
N PRO A 6 39.58 -5.14 38.80
CA PRO A 6 38.86 -6.36 39.05
C PRO A 6 37.71 -6.66 38.04
N ILE A 7 37.67 -7.92 37.75
CA ILE A 7 36.66 -8.80 37.19
C ILE A 7 35.70 -9.21 38.32
N GLN A 8 34.49 -9.66 37.92
CA GLN A 8 33.48 -10.46 38.61
C GLN A 8 32.27 -9.66 39.15
N ALA A 9 31.04 -10.14 39.01
CA ALA A 9 30.59 -11.51 39.14
C ALA A 9 29.21 -11.74 38.50
N LEU A 10 29.12 -12.87 37.85
CA LEU A 10 27.95 -13.63 37.45
C LEU A 10 27.15 -14.10 38.69
N LEU A 11 25.83 -14.02 38.67
CA LEU A 11 24.98 -14.78 39.61
C LEU A 11 23.80 -15.42 38.87
N ILE A 12 23.97 -16.73 38.69
CA ILE A 12 22.95 -17.71 38.29
C ILE A 12 22.09 -17.98 39.51
N CYS A 13 20.77 -17.86 39.40
CA CYS A 13 19.82 -18.44 40.32
C CYS A 13 18.97 -19.49 39.61
N ALA A 14 19.38 -20.76 39.76
CA ALA A 14 18.53 -21.91 39.49
C ALA A 14 17.66 -22.17 40.73
N ALA A 15 16.35 -22.23 40.54
CA ALA A 15 15.44 -22.74 41.55
C ALA A 15 14.73 -23.98 41.01
N LEU A 16 15.14 -25.12 41.55
CA LEU A 16 14.43 -26.39 41.52
C LEU A 16 13.12 -26.27 42.32
N CYS A 17 12.01 -26.70 41.76
CA CYS A 17 10.85 -27.10 42.54
C CYS A 17 10.38 -28.48 42.11
N THR A 18 10.35 -29.33 43.12
CA THR A 18 10.05 -30.74 43.20
C THR A 18 8.58 -31.08 42.88
N ALA A 19 8.43 -32.25 42.31
CA ALA A 19 7.17 -32.92 42.01
C ALA A 19 6.35 -33.26 43.27
N ALA A 20 5.03 -33.14 43.17
CA ALA A 20 4.08 -33.88 43.97
C ALA A 20 2.98 -34.45 43.11
N LEU A 21 2.93 -35.77 43.03
CA LEU A 21 1.87 -36.60 42.45
C LEU A 21 0.66 -36.59 43.36
N VAL A 22 -0.55 -36.26 42.85
CA VAL A 22 -1.82 -36.89 43.31
C VAL A 22 -2.81 -36.89 42.17
N GLY A 23 -3.30 -38.05 41.89
CA GLY A 23 -4.45 -38.66 41.28
C GLY A 23 -5.56 -37.90 40.57
N GLY A 24 -5.77 -38.32 39.34
CA GLY A 24 -7.04 -38.81 38.81
C GLY A 24 -8.20 -37.81 38.61
N CYS A 25 -8.46 -37.54 37.34
CA CYS A 25 -9.81 -37.63 36.73
C CYS A 25 -9.71 -37.09 35.30
N THR A 26 -9.85 -37.97 34.34
CA THR A 26 -10.02 -37.64 32.91
C THR A 26 -11.47 -37.20 32.66
N PRO A 27 -11.73 -36.09 32.02
CA PRO A 27 -12.99 -35.89 31.34
C PRO A 27 -12.87 -36.34 29.86
N LYS A 28 -13.82 -37.21 29.50
CA LYS A 28 -14.07 -37.67 28.12
C LYS A 28 -14.35 -36.51 27.18
N ASN A 29 -13.60 -36.47 26.09
CA ASN A 29 -13.98 -35.67 24.89
C ASN A 29 -15.24 -36.28 24.27
N PRO A 30 -16.24 -35.48 23.92
CA PRO A 30 -17.29 -35.93 23.02
C PRO A 30 -16.82 -35.82 21.57
N SER A 31 -16.98 -36.93 20.84
CA SER A 31 -16.78 -37.01 19.38
C SER A 31 -17.79 -36.13 18.62
N PRO A 32 -17.41 -35.57 17.47
CA PRO A 32 -18.33 -34.80 16.65
C PRO A 32 -19.38 -35.72 15.99
N PRO A 33 -20.62 -35.23 15.74
CA PRO A 33 -21.66 -36.03 15.09
C PRO A 33 -21.34 -36.22 13.61
N SER A 34 -21.51 -37.46 13.16
CA SER A 34 -21.47 -37.88 11.78
C SER A 34 -22.64 -37.24 11.00
N VAL A 35 -22.32 -36.48 9.96
CA VAL A 35 -23.33 -36.04 8.98
C VAL A 35 -23.63 -37.17 8.04
N ARG A 36 -24.88 -37.60 8.06
CA ARG A 36 -25.48 -38.57 7.18
C ARG A 36 -25.74 -37.93 5.82
N THR A 37 -25.12 -38.50 4.79
CA THR A 37 -25.41 -38.22 3.39
C THR A 37 -26.74 -38.82 3.03
N GLU A 38 -27.73 -38.03 2.71
CA GLU A 38 -28.91 -38.51 1.99
C GLU A 38 -28.97 -37.81 0.64
N HIS A 39 -28.89 -38.63 -0.39
CA HIS A 39 -29.22 -38.35 -1.77
C HIS A 39 -30.66 -37.94 -1.91
N ILE A 40 -30.96 -36.82 -2.60
CA ILE A 40 -32.19 -36.66 -3.36
C ILE A 40 -31.80 -36.16 -4.74
N ALA A 41 -31.98 -37.06 -5.68
CA ALA A 41 -31.99 -36.78 -7.12
C ALA A 41 -33.41 -36.56 -7.58
N GLU A 42 -33.55 -35.82 -8.68
CA GLU A 42 -34.65 -35.79 -9.65
C GLU A 42 -35.95 -35.06 -9.32
N SER A 43 -36.26 -34.03 -10.12
CA SER A 43 -37.23 -34.09 -11.27
C SER A 43 -37.29 -32.69 -11.89
N ILE A 44 -36.85 -32.54 -13.13
CA ILE A 44 -37.56 -32.70 -14.42
C ILE A 44 -38.67 -31.68 -14.64
N SER A 45 -38.42 -30.89 -15.61
CA SER A 45 -39.02 -30.64 -16.93
C SER A 45 -39.97 -29.46 -17.07
N GLU A 46 -39.63 -28.70 -18.08
CA GLU A 46 -40.48 -28.24 -19.20
C GLU A 46 -41.63 -27.27 -18.97
N SER A 47 -41.49 -26.11 -19.61
CA SER A 47 -42.44 -25.62 -20.62
C SER A 47 -41.96 -24.32 -21.22
N ILE A 48 -41.45 -24.30 -22.42
CA ILE A 48 -42.08 -23.96 -23.69
C ILE A 48 -42.27 -22.47 -23.95
N SER A 49 -41.40 -21.99 -24.88
CA SER A 49 -41.77 -21.33 -26.15
C SER A 49 -42.59 -20.06 -26.12
N GLY A 50 -41.95 -19.03 -26.63
CA GLY A 50 -42.60 -17.81 -27.10
C GLY A 50 -41.64 -17.01 -27.97
N THR A 51 -41.57 -17.38 -29.23
CA THR A 51 -40.95 -16.64 -30.33
C THR A 51 -41.61 -15.27 -30.51
N ASN A 52 -40.83 -14.21 -30.69
CA ASN A 52 -41.18 -13.20 -31.67
C ASN A 52 -39.96 -12.43 -32.14
N SER A 53 -39.66 -12.74 -33.40
CA SER A 53 -38.75 -12.04 -34.30
C SER A 53 -39.27 -10.65 -34.64
N ARG A 54 -38.41 -9.66 -34.62
CA ARG A 54 -38.55 -8.50 -35.52
C ARG A 54 -37.17 -7.89 -35.79
N GLU A 55 -36.70 -8.12 -36.97
CA GLU A 55 -35.60 -7.44 -37.68
C GLU A 55 -36.15 -6.24 -38.47
N PRO A 56 -35.29 -5.50 -39.17
CA PRO A 56 -34.91 -4.13 -38.84
C PRO A 56 -35.47 -3.12 -39.85
N ALA A 57 -35.50 -1.82 -39.54
CA ALA A 57 -35.73 -0.80 -40.49
C ALA A 57 -34.46 0.00 -40.80
N LYS A 58 -33.94 -0.19 -42.00
CA LYS A 58 -33.00 0.71 -42.69
C LYS A 58 -33.76 1.98 -43.05
N THR A 59 -33.16 3.16 -42.84
CA THR A 59 -33.43 4.32 -43.65
C THR A 59 -32.13 5.09 -43.85
N SER A 60 -31.77 5.16 -45.11
CA SER A 60 -30.75 5.96 -45.75
C SER A 60 -31.26 7.38 -46.02
N ALA A 61 -30.33 8.32 -46.09
CA ALA A 61 -30.22 9.47 -46.97
C ALA A 61 -29.53 10.61 -46.24
N GLN A 62 -28.52 11.19 -46.65
CA GLN A 62 -28.08 11.80 -47.90
C GLN A 62 -27.47 13.16 -47.52
N ALA A 63 -26.23 13.35 -47.85
CA ALA A 63 -25.54 14.64 -47.81
C ALA A 63 -26.06 15.56 -48.92
N PRO A 64 -25.86 16.87 -48.83
CA PRO A 64 -25.37 17.57 -49.97
C PRO A 64 -24.07 18.33 -49.73
N ALA A 65 -23.35 18.46 -50.81
CA ALA A 65 -22.10 19.10 -51.02
C ALA A 65 -22.24 20.60 -51.33
N ASP A 66 -21.06 21.26 -51.27
CA ASP A 66 -20.65 22.45 -52.01
C ASP A 66 -21.03 23.85 -51.49
N GLY A 67 -19.99 24.66 -51.33
CA GLY A 67 -20.04 26.13 -51.21
C GLY A 67 -18.69 26.67 -50.73
N GLU A 68 -17.77 26.74 -51.63
CA GLU A 68 -17.04 27.88 -52.20
C GLU A 68 -16.10 28.72 -51.30
N ILE A 69 -14.94 28.83 -51.82
CA ILE A 69 -13.70 29.53 -51.47
C ILE A 69 -13.90 31.03 -51.43
N ALA A 70 -13.44 31.70 -50.39
CA ALA A 70 -13.09 33.11 -50.48
C ALA A 70 -11.75 33.36 -49.75
N SER A 71 -10.77 33.68 -50.57
CA SER A 71 -9.45 34.17 -50.23
C SER A 71 -9.54 35.61 -49.71
N ALA A 72 -8.95 35.90 -48.54
CA ALA A 72 -8.64 37.27 -48.16
C ALA A 72 -7.27 37.34 -47.44
N LYS A 73 -6.51 38.22 -47.99
CA LYS A 73 -5.14 38.66 -47.86
C LYS A 73 -4.75 39.09 -46.42
N THR A 74 -3.57 38.64 -46.02
CA THR A 74 -2.44 39.35 -45.36
C THR A 74 -2.73 40.64 -44.57
N ALA A 75 -2.47 40.57 -43.25
CA ALA A 75 -1.87 41.66 -42.49
C ALA A 75 -0.87 41.03 -41.48
N ALA A 76 0.37 41.45 -41.62
CA ALA A 76 1.44 41.14 -40.68
C ALA A 76 1.25 42.01 -39.44
N GLU A 77 1.12 41.39 -38.28
CA GLU A 77 1.30 42.05 -36.99
C GLU A 77 2.38 41.33 -36.17
N GLU A 78 3.22 42.17 -35.62
CA GLU A 78 4.46 41.87 -34.92
C GLU A 78 4.22 40.95 -33.72
N SER A 79 5.04 39.90 -33.57
CA SER A 79 5.10 39.07 -32.42
C SER A 79 5.72 39.83 -31.26
N PRO A 80 5.09 39.81 -30.06
CA PRO A 80 5.81 40.15 -28.85
C PRO A 80 6.73 39.00 -28.48
N SER A 81 8.01 39.35 -28.31
CA SER A 81 9.07 38.51 -27.79
C SER A 81 8.58 37.74 -26.56
N SER A 82 8.34 36.43 -26.72
CA SER A 82 8.08 35.51 -25.61
C SER A 82 9.38 35.32 -24.84
N ASN A 83 9.43 35.90 -23.66
CA ASN A 83 10.35 35.44 -22.62
C ASN A 83 10.09 33.94 -22.34
N LEU A 84 10.77 33.09 -23.07
CA LEU A 84 10.96 31.70 -22.69
C LEU A 84 11.89 31.74 -21.44
N GLN A 85 11.28 31.78 -20.25
CA GLN A 85 11.98 31.33 -19.07
C GLN A 85 12.38 29.87 -19.34
N GLU A 86 13.67 29.67 -19.57
CA GLU A 86 14.31 28.36 -19.49
C GLU A 86 13.99 27.79 -18.10
N HIS A 87 12.98 26.92 -18.03
CA HIS A 87 12.89 26.01 -16.90
C HIS A 87 14.15 25.14 -16.96
N ALA A 88 15.08 25.43 -16.07
CA ALA A 88 16.25 24.59 -15.87
C ALA A 88 15.77 23.14 -15.75
N ALA A 89 16.15 22.29 -16.67
CA ALA A 89 15.78 20.88 -16.64
C ALA A 89 16.21 20.31 -15.29
N ALA A 90 15.24 19.85 -14.51
CA ALA A 90 15.50 19.24 -13.20
C ALA A 90 16.55 18.15 -13.39
N LYS A 91 17.65 18.23 -12.65
CA LYS A 91 18.74 17.26 -12.71
C LYS A 91 18.20 15.88 -12.35
N SER A 92 18.43 14.89 -13.19
CA SER A 92 18.06 13.50 -12.89
C SER A 92 18.66 13.05 -11.56
N PRO A 93 17.93 12.28 -10.75
CA PRO A 93 18.45 11.80 -9.47
C PRO A 93 19.67 10.90 -9.65
N THR A 94 20.59 11.00 -8.72
CA THR A 94 21.68 10.04 -8.61
C THR A 94 21.17 8.75 -7.97
N VAL A 95 21.74 7.61 -8.37
CA VAL A 95 21.32 6.30 -7.86
C VAL A 95 22.55 5.48 -7.51
N THR A 96 22.68 5.06 -6.25
CA THR A 96 23.75 4.18 -5.78
C THR A 96 23.21 2.87 -5.25
N ASP A 97 23.99 1.80 -5.40
CA ASP A 97 23.69 0.52 -4.77
C ASP A 97 24.14 0.57 -3.30
N ALA A 98 23.29 0.11 -2.39
CA ALA A 98 23.58 0.01 -0.98
C ALA A 98 23.70 -1.46 -0.57
N ASP A 99 24.72 -1.79 0.23
CA ASP A 99 24.82 -3.12 0.83
C ASP A 99 24.06 -3.14 2.17
N TRP A 100 22.79 -3.46 2.09
CA TRP A 100 21.90 -3.67 3.25
C TRP A 100 21.55 -5.14 3.46
N SER A 101 22.28 -6.06 2.83
CA SER A 101 22.05 -7.51 2.93
C SER A 101 21.95 -8.03 4.36
N GLY A 102 22.74 -7.44 5.28
CA GLY A 102 22.72 -7.79 6.69
C GLY A 102 21.35 -7.58 7.38
N TYR A 103 20.58 -6.58 6.98
CA TYR A 103 19.24 -6.33 7.54
C TYR A 103 18.21 -7.36 7.06
N PHE A 104 18.44 -7.97 5.89
CA PHE A 104 17.49 -8.92 5.29
C PHE A 104 17.72 -10.37 5.75
N GLU A 105 18.86 -10.71 6.35
CA GLU A 105 19.16 -12.04 6.91
C GLU A 105 18.88 -13.19 5.91
N GLY A 106 19.17 -12.96 4.64
CA GLY A 106 18.95 -13.93 3.55
C GLY A 106 17.52 -13.97 2.99
N MET A 107 16.61 -13.17 3.51
CA MET A 107 15.28 -13.03 2.89
C MET A 107 15.36 -12.37 1.52
N ASN A 108 14.50 -12.80 0.60
CA ASN A 108 14.32 -12.16 -0.69
C ASN A 108 13.63 -10.80 -0.49
N GLY A 109 14.35 -9.71 -0.70
CA GLY A 109 13.81 -8.38 -0.45
C GLY A 109 14.54 -7.26 -1.17
N ALA A 110 13.96 -6.07 -1.12
CA ALA A 110 14.53 -4.84 -1.63
C ALA A 110 14.26 -3.68 -0.66
N ALA A 111 15.17 -2.71 -0.65
CA ALA A 111 15.01 -1.46 0.06
C ALA A 111 15.36 -0.29 -0.85
N VAL A 112 14.58 0.77 -0.75
CA VAL A 112 14.81 2.05 -1.41
C VAL A 112 14.75 3.14 -0.36
N LEU A 113 15.77 4.00 -0.35
CA LEU A 113 15.82 5.23 0.43
C LEU A 113 16.10 6.39 -0.52
N TYR A 114 15.31 7.44 -0.44
CA TYR A 114 15.46 8.65 -1.23
C TYR A 114 15.66 9.86 -0.33
N ASP A 115 16.73 10.57 -0.59
CA ASP A 115 17.07 11.85 0.00
C ASP A 115 16.74 12.96 -1.02
N PRO A 116 15.69 13.77 -0.81
CA PRO A 116 15.31 14.81 -1.76
C PRO A 116 16.30 15.98 -1.78
N ASP A 117 16.96 16.30 -0.65
CA ASP A 117 17.94 17.38 -0.56
C ASP A 117 19.15 17.12 -1.46
N GLU A 118 19.60 15.87 -1.52
CA GLU A 118 20.70 15.42 -2.35
C GLU A 118 20.25 14.93 -3.74
N ASN A 119 18.94 14.85 -3.96
CA ASN A 119 18.32 14.20 -5.13
C ASN A 119 18.94 12.83 -5.40
N HIS A 120 18.99 11.98 -4.37
CA HIS A 120 19.76 10.75 -4.34
C HIS A 120 18.96 9.55 -3.84
N PHE A 121 18.98 8.48 -4.65
CA PHE A 121 18.46 7.16 -4.27
C PHE A 121 19.60 6.25 -3.82
N GLN A 122 19.41 5.59 -2.68
CA GLN A 122 20.16 4.41 -2.26
C GLN A 122 19.26 3.19 -2.38
N ILE A 123 19.72 2.15 -3.07
CA ILE A 123 18.90 0.99 -3.41
C ILE A 123 19.64 -0.31 -3.07
N TYR A 124 18.98 -1.17 -2.31
CA TYR A 124 19.37 -2.57 -2.15
C TYR A 124 18.52 -3.44 -3.06
N ASN A 125 19.15 -4.36 -3.79
CA ASN A 125 18.52 -5.27 -4.76
C ASN A 125 17.69 -4.51 -5.81
N ARG A 126 18.40 -3.82 -6.69
CA ARG A 126 17.83 -2.93 -7.72
C ARG A 126 16.81 -3.62 -8.62
N GLU A 127 17.07 -4.88 -9.02
CA GLU A 127 16.13 -5.63 -9.86
C GLU A 127 14.75 -5.78 -9.20
N LEU A 128 14.73 -6.16 -7.93
CA LEU A 128 13.50 -6.32 -7.17
C LEU A 128 12.89 -4.95 -6.80
N ALA A 129 13.72 -3.94 -6.56
CA ALA A 129 13.28 -2.56 -6.28
C ALA A 129 12.54 -1.93 -7.47
N ASP A 130 12.86 -2.32 -8.70
CA ASP A 130 12.21 -1.86 -9.93
C ASP A 130 11.10 -2.82 -10.40
N THR A 131 10.86 -3.95 -9.70
CA THR A 131 9.83 -4.93 -10.06
C THR A 131 8.50 -4.56 -9.43
N ARG A 132 7.46 -4.38 -10.27
CA ARG A 132 6.10 -4.06 -9.82
C ARG A 132 5.39 -5.26 -9.21
N ARG A 133 4.74 -5.06 -8.07
CA ARG A 133 3.93 -6.01 -7.32
C ARG A 133 2.63 -5.35 -6.84
N SER A 134 1.68 -6.15 -6.35
CA SER A 134 0.45 -5.62 -5.77
C SER A 134 0.77 -4.75 -4.54
N PRO A 135 0.25 -3.51 -4.46
CA PRO A 135 0.51 -2.64 -3.31
C PRO A 135 -0.16 -3.13 -2.03
N CYS A 136 -1.21 -3.91 -2.15
CA CYS A 136 -2.00 -4.37 -1.01
C CYS A 136 -2.39 -3.22 -0.08
N SER A 137 -2.23 -3.37 1.23
CA SER A 137 -2.64 -2.34 2.19
C SER A 137 -1.80 -1.05 2.20
N THR A 138 -0.67 -0.97 1.46
CA THR A 138 0.02 0.32 1.30
C THR A 138 -0.82 1.31 0.50
N PHE A 139 -1.72 0.82 -0.37
CA PHE A 139 -2.66 1.65 -1.13
C PHE A 139 -3.62 2.46 -0.23
N LYS A 140 -3.74 2.08 1.05
CA LYS A 140 -4.52 2.86 2.02
C LYS A 140 -4.00 4.29 2.23
N ILE A 141 -2.73 4.57 1.94
CA ILE A 141 -2.21 5.95 1.91
C ILE A 141 -2.95 6.73 0.83
N ILE A 142 -3.04 6.18 -0.38
CA ILE A 142 -3.67 6.85 -1.53
C ILE A 142 -5.18 7.00 -1.33
N SER A 143 -5.87 5.92 -0.92
CA SER A 143 -7.31 5.98 -0.67
C SER A 143 -7.66 6.93 0.48
N SER A 144 -6.78 7.08 1.49
CA SER A 144 -6.94 8.08 2.55
C SER A 144 -6.72 9.51 2.03
N LEU A 145 -5.66 9.72 1.26
CA LEU A 145 -5.36 11.01 0.63
C LEU A 145 -6.57 11.51 -0.18
N VAL A 146 -7.03 10.70 -1.12
CA VAL A 146 -8.16 11.07 -1.98
C VAL A 146 -9.46 11.16 -1.18
N GLY A 147 -9.66 10.28 -0.21
CA GLY A 147 -10.82 10.31 0.67
C GLY A 147 -10.92 11.58 1.51
N LEU A 148 -9.81 12.09 2.00
CA LEU A 148 -9.73 13.36 2.73
C LEU A 148 -9.95 14.56 1.80
N GLU A 149 -9.29 14.60 0.65
CA GLU A 149 -9.43 15.69 -0.33
C GLU A 149 -10.86 15.79 -0.91
N THR A 150 -11.54 14.67 -1.10
CA THR A 150 -12.92 14.64 -1.65
C THR A 150 -14.01 14.71 -0.59
N GLY A 151 -13.67 14.56 0.69
CA GLY A 151 -14.62 14.50 1.80
C GLY A 151 -15.30 13.13 1.96
N ALA A 152 -14.89 12.08 1.22
CA ALA A 152 -15.32 10.70 1.45
C ALA A 152 -14.86 10.17 2.82
N ILE A 153 -13.76 10.74 3.36
CA ILE A 153 -13.36 10.65 4.76
C ILE A 153 -13.57 12.04 5.39
N SER A 154 -14.50 12.14 6.32
CA SER A 154 -14.77 13.40 7.02
C SER A 154 -13.65 13.69 8.03
N SER A 155 -13.26 14.96 8.13
CA SER A 155 -12.33 15.43 9.19
C SER A 155 -12.96 15.41 10.59
N GLY A 156 -14.30 15.35 10.67
CA GLY A 156 -15.07 15.24 11.92
C GLY A 156 -15.35 13.78 12.29
N ASP A 157 -16.58 13.30 12.05
CA ASP A 157 -16.96 11.91 12.26
C ASP A 157 -16.72 11.09 10.97
N SER A 158 -15.70 10.27 11.00
CA SER A 158 -15.31 9.36 9.92
C SER A 158 -15.75 7.92 10.15
N THR A 159 -16.62 7.68 11.14
CA THR A 159 -17.06 6.34 11.52
C THR A 159 -17.97 5.73 10.45
N ARG A 160 -17.62 4.52 9.98
CA ARG A 160 -18.42 3.73 9.06
C ARG A 160 -19.09 2.58 9.78
N LYS A 161 -20.31 2.27 9.33
CA LYS A 161 -21.14 1.21 9.92
C LYS A 161 -20.67 -0.16 9.41
N TRP A 162 -20.47 -1.05 10.37
CA TRP A 162 -20.22 -2.45 10.10
C TRP A 162 -21.47 -3.15 9.55
N SER A 163 -21.29 -4.03 8.58
CA SER A 163 -22.40 -4.77 7.93
C SER A 163 -23.04 -5.85 8.80
N GLY A 164 -22.40 -6.23 9.92
CA GLY A 164 -22.76 -7.41 10.70
C GLY A 164 -22.07 -8.70 10.23
N GLU A 165 -21.32 -8.67 9.16
CA GLU A 165 -20.53 -9.80 8.67
C GLU A 165 -19.32 -10.05 9.57
N THR A 166 -19.07 -11.31 9.95
CA THR A 166 -17.93 -11.66 10.79
C THR A 166 -16.68 -11.85 9.93
N PHE A 167 -15.67 -11.01 10.18
CA PHE A 167 -14.35 -11.10 9.57
C PHE A 167 -13.37 -11.81 10.51
N TRP A 168 -12.30 -12.35 9.94
CA TRP A 168 -11.23 -13.04 10.68
C TRP A 168 -10.46 -12.14 11.66
N ASN A 169 -10.42 -10.84 11.42
CA ASN A 169 -9.85 -9.86 12.33
C ASN A 169 -10.99 -9.30 13.21
N GLU A 170 -10.93 -9.57 14.49
CA GLU A 170 -11.99 -9.18 15.45
C GLU A 170 -12.14 -7.65 15.55
N ASP A 171 -11.07 -6.88 15.35
CA ASP A 171 -11.12 -5.42 15.36
C ASP A 171 -11.97 -4.83 14.23
N TRP A 172 -12.25 -5.62 13.18
CA TRP A 172 -13.09 -5.20 12.05
C TRP A 172 -14.57 -5.46 12.25
N ASN A 173 -14.96 -6.19 13.32
CA ASN A 173 -16.33 -6.65 13.57
C ASN A 173 -17.12 -5.65 14.43
N ARG A 174 -17.05 -4.37 14.09
CA ARG A 174 -17.74 -3.26 14.74
C ARG A 174 -17.74 -2.03 13.84
N ASP A 175 -18.54 -1.02 14.20
CA ASP A 175 -18.40 0.31 13.61
C ASP A 175 -16.97 0.82 13.88
N ILE A 176 -16.34 1.41 12.87
CA ILE A 176 -14.91 1.76 12.95
C ILE A 176 -14.63 3.15 12.37
N SER A 177 -13.85 3.94 13.07
CA SER A 177 -13.36 5.24 12.63
C SER A 177 -12.22 5.13 11.61
N PHE A 178 -11.87 6.23 10.95
CA PHE A 178 -10.73 6.28 10.02
C PHE A 178 -9.42 5.87 10.69
N ASP A 179 -9.14 6.40 11.89
CA ASP A 179 -7.88 6.11 12.62
C ASP A 179 -7.75 4.63 12.95
N GLU A 180 -8.82 4.05 13.48
CA GLU A 180 -8.86 2.63 13.78
C GLU A 180 -8.77 1.76 12.52
N ALA A 181 -9.47 2.15 11.45
CA ALA A 181 -9.42 1.44 10.17
C ALA A 181 -8.02 1.47 9.53
N PHE A 182 -7.32 2.61 9.61
CA PHE A 182 -5.96 2.73 9.10
C PHE A 182 -4.98 1.90 9.94
N SER A 183 -5.04 2.00 11.28
CA SER A 183 -4.15 1.27 12.19
C SER A 183 -4.34 -0.23 12.14
N THR A 184 -5.59 -0.73 12.10
CA THR A 184 -5.93 -2.16 11.99
C THR A 184 -5.91 -2.66 10.54
N SER A 185 -5.62 -1.77 9.59
CA SER A 185 -5.63 -2.08 8.15
C SER A 185 -6.96 -2.63 7.62
N CYS A 186 -8.09 -2.13 8.11
CA CYS A 186 -9.44 -2.61 7.83
C CYS A 186 -9.78 -2.51 6.34
N VAL A 187 -9.95 -3.64 5.66
CA VAL A 187 -10.17 -3.66 4.21
C VAL A 187 -11.56 -3.16 3.84
N TRP A 188 -12.61 -3.62 4.54
CA TRP A 188 -13.98 -3.25 4.21
C TRP A 188 -14.24 -1.74 4.36
N TYR A 189 -13.60 -1.08 5.32
CA TYR A 189 -13.69 0.37 5.48
C TYR A 189 -13.17 1.09 4.23
N PHE A 190 -11.96 0.71 3.79
CA PHE A 190 -11.33 1.33 2.62
C PHE A 190 -11.98 0.92 1.30
N ARG A 191 -12.63 -0.26 1.23
CA ARG A 191 -13.46 -0.61 0.09
C ARG A 191 -14.62 0.38 -0.06
N GLN A 192 -15.33 0.67 1.03
CA GLN A 192 -16.39 1.67 1.03
C GLN A 192 -15.89 3.08 0.70
N VAL A 193 -14.71 3.47 1.22
CA VAL A 193 -14.09 4.77 0.87
C VAL A 193 -13.83 4.87 -0.62
N ILE A 194 -13.25 3.84 -1.22
CA ILE A 194 -12.94 3.80 -2.65
C ILE A 194 -14.23 3.83 -3.49
N ASP A 195 -15.27 3.14 -3.06
CA ASP A 195 -16.56 3.16 -3.76
C ASP A 195 -17.22 4.55 -3.71
N ASP A 196 -17.13 5.26 -2.57
CA ASP A 196 -17.65 6.62 -2.43
C ASP A 196 -16.84 7.64 -3.26
N ILE A 197 -15.52 7.47 -3.37
CA ILE A 197 -14.66 8.32 -4.22
C ILE A 197 -15.01 8.13 -5.70
N GLY A 198 -15.21 6.90 -6.12
CA GLY A 198 -15.52 6.52 -7.50
C GLY A 198 -14.30 6.32 -8.39
N LYS A 199 -14.52 5.54 -9.45
CA LYS A 199 -13.48 5.03 -10.34
C LYS A 199 -12.73 6.14 -11.08
N GLU A 200 -13.44 7.11 -11.60
CA GLU A 200 -12.90 8.23 -12.40
C GLU A 200 -11.94 9.08 -11.56
N THR A 201 -12.31 9.38 -10.32
CA THR A 201 -11.47 10.18 -9.40
C THR A 201 -10.21 9.42 -8.99
N ILE A 202 -10.36 8.14 -8.66
CA ILE A 202 -9.20 7.28 -8.36
C ILE A 202 -8.25 7.20 -9.56
N GLN A 203 -8.77 7.00 -10.78
CA GLN A 203 -7.94 6.94 -11.98
C GLN A 203 -7.15 8.22 -12.20
N ALA A 204 -7.81 9.37 -12.11
CA ALA A 204 -7.17 10.69 -12.28
C ALA A 204 -6.05 10.91 -11.23
N GLU A 205 -6.27 10.47 -9.99
CA GLU A 205 -5.27 10.61 -8.95
C GLU A 205 -4.06 9.68 -9.14
N LEU A 206 -4.29 8.45 -9.61
CA LEU A 206 -3.19 7.54 -9.96
C LEU A 206 -2.34 8.08 -11.13
N GLU A 207 -2.97 8.75 -12.10
CA GLU A 207 -2.27 9.41 -13.20
C GLU A 207 -1.45 10.60 -12.70
N LYS A 208 -2.04 11.48 -11.87
CA LYS A 208 -1.36 12.61 -11.23
C LYS A 208 -0.14 12.15 -10.43
N LEU A 209 -0.29 11.13 -9.60
CA LEU A 209 0.77 10.54 -8.79
C LEU A 209 1.74 9.66 -9.58
N ARG A 210 1.46 9.35 -10.86
CA ARG A 210 2.21 8.35 -11.64
C ARG A 210 2.38 7.05 -10.87
N TYR A 211 1.29 6.56 -10.30
CA TYR A 211 1.28 5.42 -9.40
C TYR A 211 1.41 4.10 -10.16
N GLY A 212 2.59 3.52 -10.20
CA GLY A 212 2.86 2.21 -10.80
C GLY A 212 2.34 2.05 -12.23
N ASN A 213 1.56 0.99 -12.49
CA ASN A 213 0.93 0.74 -13.79
C ASN A 213 -0.40 1.46 -13.99
N GLN A 214 -0.96 2.12 -12.96
CA GLN A 214 -2.23 2.86 -12.99
C GLN A 214 -3.43 2.02 -13.45
N ASP A 215 -3.32 0.70 -13.39
CA ASP A 215 -4.34 -0.23 -13.89
C ASP A 215 -5.38 -0.54 -12.81
N ILE A 216 -6.57 0.01 -12.96
CA ILE A 216 -7.74 -0.27 -12.13
C ILE A 216 -8.85 -0.97 -12.91
N SER A 217 -8.49 -1.70 -13.98
CA SER A 217 -9.45 -2.42 -14.85
C SER A 217 -10.25 -3.45 -14.07
N ASP A 218 -9.61 -4.16 -13.14
CA ASP A 218 -10.28 -5.08 -12.21
C ASP A 218 -10.75 -4.38 -10.94
N TRP A 219 -11.65 -3.41 -11.09
CA TRP A 219 -12.18 -2.61 -9.98
C TRP A 219 -12.66 -3.43 -8.78
N GLU A 220 -13.31 -4.56 -9.05
CA GLU A 220 -13.87 -5.46 -8.03
C GLU A 220 -12.82 -6.39 -7.42
N GLY A 221 -11.63 -6.51 -8.00
CA GLY A 221 -10.58 -7.41 -7.53
C GLY A 221 -10.89 -8.88 -7.77
N ARG A 222 -11.50 -9.23 -8.91
CA ARG A 222 -11.88 -10.61 -9.28
C ARG A 222 -10.68 -11.49 -9.63
N GLU A 223 -9.54 -10.87 -9.97
CA GLU A 223 -8.28 -11.59 -10.19
C GLU A 223 -7.67 -12.11 -8.89
N ASN A 224 -8.10 -11.59 -7.74
CA ASN A 224 -7.66 -12.10 -6.44
C ASN A 224 -8.21 -13.52 -6.20
N THR A 225 -7.32 -14.51 -6.26
CA THR A 225 -7.67 -15.93 -6.08
C THR A 225 -7.70 -16.37 -4.61
N ASN A 226 -7.27 -15.51 -3.68
CA ASN A 226 -7.20 -15.84 -2.26
C ASN A 226 -8.46 -15.41 -1.49
N ASN A 227 -9.26 -14.51 -2.06
CA ASN A 227 -10.47 -14.00 -1.42
C ASN A 227 -11.54 -13.68 -2.46
N SER A 228 -12.76 -14.13 -2.23
CA SER A 228 -13.93 -13.85 -3.08
C SER A 228 -14.95 -12.92 -2.41
N ASN A 229 -14.68 -12.48 -1.17
CA ASN A 229 -15.55 -11.57 -0.46
C ASN A 229 -15.43 -10.14 -1.02
N PRO A 230 -16.49 -9.54 -1.60
CA PRO A 230 -16.42 -8.21 -2.19
C PRO A 230 -16.02 -7.10 -1.19
N ALA A 231 -16.28 -7.29 0.11
CA ALA A 231 -15.85 -6.36 1.14
C ALA A 231 -14.33 -6.39 1.39
N LEU A 232 -13.64 -7.43 0.91
CA LEU A 232 -12.22 -7.68 1.16
C LEU A 232 -11.40 -7.78 -0.13
N THR A 233 -11.95 -7.39 -1.28
CA THR A 233 -11.28 -7.39 -2.59
C THR A 233 -11.27 -6.00 -3.19
N GLY A 234 -10.47 -5.82 -4.25
CA GLY A 234 -10.35 -4.59 -5.01
C GLY A 234 -9.10 -4.61 -5.87
N PHE A 235 -9.02 -3.71 -6.84
CA PHE A 235 -7.93 -3.62 -7.82
C PHE A 235 -6.53 -3.50 -7.19
N TRP A 236 -6.42 -3.12 -5.91
CA TRP A 236 -5.15 -2.93 -5.18
C TRP A 236 -4.73 -4.15 -4.34
N ILE A 237 -5.55 -5.20 -4.25
CA ILE A 237 -5.28 -6.41 -3.45
C ILE A 237 -5.12 -7.60 -4.38
N GLU A 238 -3.87 -7.97 -4.68
CA GLU A 238 -3.53 -9.14 -5.49
C GLU A 238 -4.26 -9.16 -6.86
N SER A 239 -4.44 -7.96 -7.45
CA SER A 239 -5.24 -7.73 -8.65
C SER A 239 -4.48 -6.85 -9.66
N SER A 240 -5.17 -6.09 -10.51
CA SER A 240 -4.61 -5.38 -11.66
C SER A 240 -3.58 -4.30 -11.33
N LEU A 241 -3.75 -3.56 -10.23
CA LEU A 241 -2.84 -2.48 -9.85
C LEU A 241 -1.51 -3.02 -9.31
N LYS A 242 -0.41 -2.54 -9.89
CA LYS A 242 0.96 -2.93 -9.51
C LYS A 242 1.86 -1.70 -9.39
N ILE A 243 2.78 -1.75 -8.44
CA ILE A 243 3.77 -0.70 -8.20
C ILE A 243 5.07 -1.32 -7.71
N SER A 244 6.23 -0.71 -8.01
CA SER A 244 7.53 -1.15 -7.51
C SER A 244 7.92 -0.43 -6.22
N PRO A 245 8.86 -0.97 -5.43
CA PRO A 245 9.40 -0.28 -4.25
C PRO A 245 9.95 1.11 -4.56
N ARG A 246 10.61 1.28 -5.69
CA ARG A 246 11.13 2.58 -6.12
C ARG A 246 10.00 3.57 -6.42
N GLU A 247 9.00 3.15 -7.19
CA GLU A 247 7.84 3.98 -7.50
C GLU A 247 7.04 4.34 -6.24
N GLN A 248 6.93 3.43 -5.25
CA GLN A 248 6.33 3.73 -3.94
C GLN A 248 7.05 4.91 -3.26
N THR A 249 8.40 4.88 -3.26
CA THR A 249 9.21 5.92 -2.65
C THR A 249 9.03 7.27 -3.36
N GLU A 250 8.98 7.27 -4.70
CA GLU A 250 8.71 8.45 -5.51
C GLU A 250 7.29 9.02 -5.28
N VAL A 251 6.31 8.15 -5.09
CA VAL A 251 4.93 8.56 -4.76
C VAL A 251 4.87 9.22 -3.38
N MET A 252 5.59 8.70 -2.39
CA MET A 252 5.67 9.33 -1.06
C MET A 252 6.25 10.73 -1.14
N GLU A 253 7.29 10.95 -1.95
CA GLU A 253 7.84 12.29 -2.16
C GLU A 253 6.84 13.24 -2.81
N ARG A 254 6.11 12.79 -3.86
CA ARG A 254 5.06 13.62 -4.51
C ARG A 254 3.93 14.01 -3.57
N ILE A 255 3.60 13.17 -2.58
CA ILE A 255 2.55 13.45 -1.60
C ILE A 255 3.05 14.36 -0.48
N PHE A 256 4.23 14.08 0.09
CA PHE A 256 4.72 14.69 1.32
C PHE A 256 5.89 15.65 1.12
N GLY A 257 6.39 15.82 -0.10
CA GLY A 257 7.49 16.73 -0.43
C GLY A 257 7.03 18.19 -0.55
N ASP A 258 7.98 19.09 -0.68
CA ASP A 258 7.76 20.53 -0.73
C ASP A 258 6.91 20.99 -1.94
N SER A 259 6.86 20.16 -2.99
CA SER A 259 6.07 20.43 -4.22
C SER A 259 4.68 19.77 -4.17
N SER A 260 4.21 19.35 -3.01
CA SER A 260 2.90 18.73 -2.85
C SER A 260 1.76 19.70 -3.20
N ASP A 261 0.79 19.23 -4.00
CA ASP A 261 -0.41 20.01 -4.39
C ASP A 261 -1.60 19.75 -3.44
N TYR A 262 -1.43 18.97 -2.40
CA TYR A 262 -2.50 18.61 -1.47
C TYR A 262 -2.64 19.62 -0.34
N SER A 263 -3.85 19.70 0.25
CA SER A 263 -4.11 20.62 1.33
C SER A 263 -3.26 20.28 2.57
N GLU A 264 -2.78 21.31 3.28
CA GLU A 264 -2.04 21.12 4.53
C GLU A 264 -2.83 20.32 5.58
N GLU A 265 -4.16 20.45 5.58
CA GLU A 265 -5.04 19.70 6.47
C GLU A 265 -5.00 18.21 6.15
N THR A 266 -5.10 17.84 4.89
CA THR A 266 -5.00 16.45 4.40
C THR A 266 -3.64 15.86 4.75
N ILE A 267 -2.56 16.55 4.42
CA ILE A 267 -1.20 16.08 4.72
C ILE A 267 -1.02 15.85 6.21
N ARG A 268 -1.39 16.83 7.05
CA ARG A 268 -1.30 16.70 8.51
C ARG A 268 -2.13 15.52 9.03
N ARG A 269 -3.33 15.33 8.50
CA ARG A 269 -4.22 14.24 8.91
C ARG A 269 -3.66 12.86 8.51
N LEU A 270 -3.07 12.77 7.33
CA LEU A 270 -2.36 11.58 6.87
C LEU A 270 -1.13 11.27 7.74
N GLU A 271 -0.33 12.27 8.04
CA GLU A 271 0.83 12.13 8.93
C GLU A 271 0.41 11.59 10.31
N GLN A 272 -0.70 12.06 10.87
CA GLN A 272 -1.21 11.59 12.17
C GLN A 272 -1.49 10.08 12.17
N VAL A 273 -2.16 9.56 11.13
CA VAL A 273 -2.52 8.13 11.07
C VAL A 273 -1.36 7.23 10.60
N MET A 274 -0.37 7.80 9.91
CA MET A 274 0.83 7.12 9.46
C MET A 274 1.92 7.07 10.51
N LEU A 275 1.86 7.90 11.55
CA LEU A 275 2.88 7.98 12.60
C LEU A 275 3.01 6.62 13.30
N LEU A 276 4.21 6.05 13.29
CA LEU A 276 4.49 4.80 13.98
C LEU A 276 4.32 4.99 15.50
N SER A 277 3.58 4.11 16.17
CA SER A 277 3.32 4.20 17.61
C SER A 277 4.57 4.06 18.48
N GLU A 278 5.50 3.20 18.03
CA GLU A 278 6.78 2.97 18.70
C GLU A 278 7.88 3.64 17.87
N GLN A 279 8.33 4.80 18.33
CA GLN A 279 9.37 5.58 17.67
C GLN A 279 10.78 5.15 18.14
N PRO A 280 11.80 5.20 17.26
CA PRO A 280 13.19 5.02 17.67
C PRO A 280 13.62 6.07 18.72
N GLU A 281 14.47 5.66 19.67
CA GLU A 281 14.97 6.56 20.74
C GLU A 281 15.88 7.69 20.24
N ASN A 282 16.36 7.62 18.98
CA ASN A 282 17.27 8.57 18.37
C ASN A 282 16.63 9.90 17.88
N GLY A 283 15.33 10.09 18.17
CA GLY A 283 14.56 11.28 17.78
C GLY A 283 14.08 11.29 16.32
N VAL A 284 14.30 10.20 15.57
CA VAL A 284 13.75 10.02 14.23
C VAL A 284 12.27 9.66 14.34
N ARG A 285 11.39 10.41 13.68
CA ARG A 285 9.97 10.06 13.55
C ARG A 285 9.73 9.29 12.26
N ILE A 286 9.08 8.15 12.34
CA ILE A 286 8.79 7.27 11.21
C ILE A 286 7.28 7.27 10.95
N TYR A 287 6.93 7.49 9.70
CA TYR A 287 5.55 7.52 9.20
C TYR A 287 5.44 6.49 8.08
N GLY A 288 4.43 5.64 8.12
CA GLY A 288 4.31 4.65 7.06
C GLY A 288 3.09 3.73 7.17
N LYS A 289 2.95 2.90 6.17
CA LYS A 289 1.89 1.89 6.08
C LYS A 289 2.45 0.54 5.66
N THR A 290 2.04 -0.48 6.38
CA THR A 290 2.31 -1.88 6.04
C THR A 290 1.38 -2.37 4.93
N GLY A 291 1.88 -3.31 4.12
CA GLY A 291 1.09 -4.08 3.17
C GLY A 291 1.45 -5.56 3.23
N MET A 292 0.50 -6.42 2.94
CA MET A 292 0.73 -7.86 2.88
C MET A 292 -0.20 -8.50 1.85
N GLY A 293 0.37 -9.29 0.96
CA GLY A 293 -0.32 -10.12 -0.02
C GLY A 293 0.02 -11.59 0.16
N LYS A 294 -0.92 -12.46 -0.18
CA LYS A 294 -0.77 -13.91 -0.09
C LYS A 294 -1.07 -14.57 -1.41
N ALA A 295 -0.38 -15.68 -1.67
CA ALA A 295 -0.74 -16.61 -2.73
C ALA A 295 -0.81 -18.01 -2.13
N ARG A 296 -1.94 -18.69 -2.28
CA ARG A 296 -2.16 -20.04 -1.74
C ARG A 296 -1.82 -20.17 -0.24
N GLY A 297 -2.16 -19.12 0.53
CA GLY A 297 -1.92 -19.08 1.97
C GLY A 297 -0.50 -18.69 2.41
N VAL A 298 0.44 -18.55 1.46
CA VAL A 298 1.82 -18.11 1.73
C VAL A 298 1.91 -16.60 1.49
N THR A 299 2.60 -15.87 2.37
CA THR A 299 2.90 -14.45 2.14
C THR A 299 3.91 -14.33 0.99
N VAL A 300 3.50 -13.66 -0.07
CA VAL A 300 4.32 -13.45 -1.28
C VAL A 300 4.74 -11.99 -1.44
N ASP A 301 4.05 -11.07 -0.77
CA ASP A 301 4.35 -9.65 -0.74
C ASP A 301 4.22 -9.14 0.69
N ALA A 302 5.27 -8.54 1.22
CA ALA A 302 5.22 -7.81 2.48
C ALA A 302 5.93 -6.46 2.33
N TRP A 303 5.24 -5.39 2.73
CA TRP A 303 5.63 -4.02 2.48
C TRP A 303 5.68 -3.17 3.74
N TYR A 304 6.58 -2.20 3.74
CA TYR A 304 6.45 -1.01 4.55
C TYR A 304 6.97 0.20 3.76
N THR A 305 6.11 1.18 3.52
CA THR A 305 6.45 2.38 2.75
C THR A 305 6.03 3.64 3.50
N GLY A 306 6.78 4.72 3.30
CA GLY A 306 6.51 5.97 3.96
C GLY A 306 7.70 6.93 3.92
N PHE A 307 7.83 7.71 4.99
CA PHE A 307 8.96 8.61 5.18
C PHE A 307 9.41 8.64 6.63
N ALA A 308 10.64 9.08 6.86
CA ALA A 308 11.19 9.35 8.17
C ALA A 308 11.65 10.80 8.25
N GLN A 309 11.47 11.43 9.41
CA GLN A 309 11.82 12.82 9.63
C GLN A 309 12.61 13.00 10.92
N LYS A 310 13.67 13.80 10.84
CA LYS A 310 14.39 14.30 12.00
C LYS A 310 14.75 15.75 11.74
N ASP A 311 14.37 16.63 12.67
CA ASP A 311 14.46 18.07 12.50
C ASP A 311 13.77 18.50 11.17
N ASP A 312 14.44 19.23 10.30
CA ASP A 312 13.92 19.67 9.01
C ASP A 312 14.20 18.68 7.88
N LYS A 313 14.98 17.60 8.14
CA LYS A 313 15.33 16.60 7.12
C LYS A 313 14.28 15.51 7.03
N ARG A 314 13.87 15.19 5.81
CA ARG A 314 12.94 14.09 5.48
C ARG A 314 13.58 13.12 4.49
N LEU A 315 13.44 11.82 4.76
CA LEU A 315 13.88 10.74 3.88
C LEU A 315 12.67 9.86 3.54
N TYR A 316 12.50 9.53 2.28
CA TYR A 316 11.42 8.66 1.81
C TYR A 316 11.93 7.24 1.64
N PHE A 317 11.12 6.25 1.98
CA PHE A 317 11.56 4.86 1.93
C PHE A 317 10.47 3.89 1.48
N CYS A 318 10.91 2.76 0.94
CA CYS A 318 10.10 1.57 0.76
C CYS A 318 10.93 0.31 1.02
N ILE A 319 10.43 -0.55 1.89
CA ILE A 319 10.95 -1.90 2.12
C ILE A 319 9.95 -2.91 1.57
N TYR A 320 10.48 -3.86 0.81
CA TYR A 320 9.71 -4.97 0.27
C TYR A 320 10.39 -6.29 0.62
N LEU A 321 9.58 -7.26 1.05
CA LEU A 321 9.98 -8.65 1.24
C LEU A 321 9.07 -9.53 0.38
N GLY A 322 9.69 -10.36 -0.45
CA GLY A 322 9.03 -11.38 -1.27
C GLY A 322 9.07 -12.75 -0.63
N GLU A 323 8.41 -13.72 -1.25
CA GLU A 323 8.47 -15.12 -0.83
C GLU A 323 9.92 -15.55 -0.63
N SER A 324 10.21 -16.12 0.55
CA SER A 324 11.56 -16.50 0.99
C SER A 324 11.50 -17.91 1.57
N PRO A 325 11.92 -18.93 0.83
CA PRO A 325 11.89 -20.30 1.31
C PRO A 325 12.67 -20.47 2.65
N GLY A 326 11.98 -20.97 3.66
CA GLY A 326 12.58 -21.20 4.99
C GLY A 326 12.63 -19.99 5.92
N ALA A 327 12.10 -18.83 5.50
CA ALA A 327 11.95 -17.65 6.35
C ALA A 327 10.47 -17.22 6.42
N GLU A 328 10.06 -16.71 7.57
CA GLU A 328 8.74 -16.12 7.74
C GLU A 328 8.76 -14.66 7.23
N VAL A 329 8.03 -14.42 6.16
CA VAL A 329 7.91 -13.08 5.54
C VAL A 329 6.70 -12.37 6.11
N THR A 330 6.93 -11.24 6.79
CA THR A 330 5.87 -10.43 7.41
C THR A 330 6.06 -8.95 7.16
N SER A 331 4.96 -8.19 7.15
CA SER A 331 5.04 -6.73 7.08
C SER A 331 5.59 -6.09 8.36
N ALA A 332 5.55 -6.81 9.49
CA ALA A 332 6.23 -6.40 10.71
C ALA A 332 7.75 -6.40 10.51
N ARG A 333 8.31 -7.45 9.90
CA ARG A 333 9.74 -7.50 9.59
C ARG A 333 10.16 -6.43 8.59
N ALA A 334 9.35 -6.15 7.57
CA ALA A 334 9.61 -5.04 6.64
C ALA A 334 9.66 -3.68 7.39
N ARG A 335 8.81 -3.48 8.38
CA ARG A 335 8.80 -2.28 9.24
C ARG A 335 10.06 -2.19 10.12
N GLU A 336 10.51 -3.28 10.71
CA GLU A 336 11.74 -3.33 11.50
C GLU A 336 12.96 -2.96 10.66
N ILE A 337 13.10 -3.57 9.48
CA ILE A 337 14.17 -3.27 8.53
C ILE A 337 14.15 -1.78 8.15
N ALA A 338 12.98 -1.22 7.89
CA ALA A 338 12.85 0.22 7.60
C ALA A 338 13.37 1.07 8.76
N ALA A 339 12.96 0.76 9.99
CA ALA A 339 13.38 1.51 11.18
C ALA A 339 14.90 1.46 11.39
N GLU A 340 15.53 0.31 11.13
CA GLU A 340 16.98 0.13 11.22
C GLU A 340 17.71 0.96 10.14
N ILE A 341 17.29 0.84 8.87
CA ILE A 341 17.93 1.54 7.73
C ILE A 341 17.79 3.06 7.88
N VAL A 342 16.57 3.57 8.15
CA VAL A 342 16.39 5.03 8.27
C VAL A 342 17.09 5.60 9.50
N SER A 343 17.13 4.87 10.62
CA SER A 343 17.87 5.27 11.81
C SER A 343 19.35 5.39 11.53
N ALA A 344 19.93 4.41 10.83
CA ALA A 344 21.34 4.43 10.43
C ALA A 344 21.62 5.61 9.47
N ALA A 345 20.73 5.91 8.53
CA ALA A 345 20.89 7.02 7.59
C ALA A 345 20.94 8.39 8.27
N PHE A 346 20.16 8.60 9.35
CA PHE A 346 20.19 9.83 10.14
C PHE A 346 21.39 9.92 11.10
N LEU A 347 22.02 8.78 11.45
CA LEU A 347 23.20 8.75 12.34
C LEU A 347 24.53 8.88 11.60
N SER A 348 24.57 8.50 10.33
CA SER A 348 25.74 8.68 9.46
C SER A 348 25.47 9.83 8.50
N PRO A 349 25.78 11.08 8.85
CA PRO A 349 25.80 12.14 7.84
C PRO A 349 26.80 11.70 6.79
N TYR A 350 26.38 11.67 5.52
CA TYR A 350 27.23 11.37 4.39
C TYR A 350 28.58 12.04 4.59
N SER A 351 29.65 11.27 4.71
CA SER A 351 30.99 11.82 4.65
C SER A 351 31.14 12.40 3.24
N THR A 352 30.99 13.71 3.14
CA THR A 352 31.43 14.47 1.97
C THR A 352 32.90 14.20 1.81
N SER A 353 33.24 13.25 0.92
CA SER A 353 34.58 13.03 0.44
C SER A 353 34.76 13.68 -0.91
#